data_4fa2ea5726d84cb9ac1114219dabc554
#
_entry.id   4fa2ea5726d84cb9ac1114219dabc554
#
_cell.length_a   1.000
_cell.length_b   1.000
_cell.length_c   1.000
_cell.angle_alpha   90.00
_cell.angle_beta   90.00
_cell.angle_gamma   90.00
#
_symmetry.space_group_name_H-M   'P 1'
#
loop_
_entity.id
_entity.type
_entity.pdbx_description
1 polymer ?
#
loop_
_entity_poly.entity_id
_entity_poly.type
_entity_poly.pdbx_seq_one_letter_code
_entity_poly.pdbx_strand_id
1 'polypeptide(L)'
;FNIFYANSLASYIAHNIPNLLDYIKEWNINTPDALMSQLEKDENLKAIMLQETPWVMEAKTEAEQKSRSASLFDVNALRYKTDEVLNLIKEKQSVNGGWSWFPNMPESQFITQYILGGFGRLYKMNVIENLSDDQQRLVDIISDNAADYMRKEIIDDYNYYKNKDLTFNPNSYSINELYSLSFFKSNESEEYINAKSFFIEKLETDWQDLSFSLQAKTALILYREGKDKTAQLIMKSLKERMSQLKNTTDVTTQTLVMEAFKEINPDA
;
A
#
# COMPACT_ATOMS: atom_id res chain seq x y z
N PHE A 1 -9.30 -7.77 1.26
CA PHE A 1 -8.70 -6.48 0.87
C PHE A 1 -7.84 -6.62 -0.40
N ASN A 2 -6.95 -7.62 -0.47
CA ASN A 2 -6.02 -7.78 -1.60
C ASN A 2 -6.73 -7.85 -2.96
N ILE A 3 -7.89 -8.52 -3.02
CA ILE A 3 -8.70 -8.58 -4.25
C ILE A 3 -9.19 -7.17 -4.63
N PHE A 4 -9.68 -6.38 -3.67
CA PHE A 4 -10.08 -4.99 -3.92
C PHE A 4 -8.91 -4.17 -4.46
N TYR A 5 -7.75 -4.24 -3.78
CA TYR A 5 -6.54 -3.52 -4.17
C TYR A 5 -6.10 -3.85 -5.60
N ALA A 6 -6.01 -5.15 -5.91
CA ALA A 6 -5.60 -5.61 -7.24
C ALA A 6 -6.60 -5.19 -8.34
N ASN A 7 -7.91 -5.33 -8.09
CA ASN A 7 -8.94 -4.97 -9.05
C ASN A 7 -8.97 -3.46 -9.32
N SER A 8 -8.86 -2.64 -8.25
CA SER A 8 -8.84 -1.18 -8.38
C SER A 8 -7.61 -0.71 -9.16
N LEU A 9 -6.44 -1.28 -8.87
CA LEU A 9 -5.21 -0.98 -9.58
C LEU A 9 -5.27 -1.44 -11.05
N ALA A 10 -5.79 -2.64 -11.34
CA ALA A 10 -5.95 -3.13 -12.69
C ALA A 10 -6.91 -2.24 -13.51
N SER A 11 -8.03 -1.82 -12.90
CA SER A 11 -8.97 -0.89 -13.53
C SER A 11 -8.32 0.46 -13.84
N TYR A 12 -7.55 0.99 -12.89
CA TYR A 12 -6.80 2.24 -13.07
C TYR A 12 -5.79 2.15 -14.23
N ILE A 13 -5.00 1.08 -14.27
CA ILE A 13 -4.02 0.83 -15.33
C ILE A 13 -4.73 0.73 -16.69
N ALA A 14 -5.85 -0.02 -16.75
CA ALA A 14 -6.63 -0.19 -17.97
C ALA A 14 -7.17 1.14 -18.52
N HIS A 15 -7.54 2.08 -17.66
CA HIS A 15 -8.05 3.39 -18.06
C HIS A 15 -6.94 4.38 -18.45
N ASN A 16 -5.77 4.30 -17.81
CA ASN A 16 -4.73 5.31 -17.95
C ASN A 16 -3.62 4.96 -18.95
N ILE A 17 -3.54 3.71 -19.40
CA ILE A 17 -2.60 3.32 -20.47
C ILE A 17 -3.34 3.35 -21.82
N PRO A 18 -2.99 4.26 -22.74
CA PRO A 18 -3.63 4.35 -24.04
C PRO A 18 -3.56 3.00 -24.80
N ASN A 19 -4.67 2.61 -25.40
CA ASN A 19 -4.81 1.39 -26.22
C ASN A 19 -4.59 0.05 -25.48
N LEU A 20 -4.37 0.04 -24.16
CA LEU A 20 -4.15 -1.22 -23.42
C LEU A 20 -5.36 -2.16 -23.57
N LEU A 21 -6.57 -1.63 -23.41
CA LEU A 21 -7.81 -2.41 -23.58
C LEU A 21 -7.98 -2.93 -25.00
N ASP A 22 -7.57 -2.17 -26.01
CA ASP A 22 -7.66 -2.60 -27.41
C ASP A 22 -6.63 -3.70 -27.71
N TYR A 23 -5.42 -3.58 -27.20
CA TYR A 23 -4.41 -4.67 -27.26
C TYR A 23 -4.91 -5.94 -26.57
N ILE A 24 -5.57 -5.82 -25.42
CA ILE A 24 -6.11 -6.97 -24.68
C ILE A 24 -7.30 -7.59 -25.41
N LYS A 25 -8.16 -6.79 -26.06
CA LYS A 25 -9.25 -7.29 -26.94
C LYS A 25 -8.70 -8.02 -28.15
N GLU A 26 -7.70 -7.47 -28.83
CA GLU A 26 -7.01 -8.13 -29.93
C GLU A 26 -6.35 -9.44 -29.50
N TRP A 27 -5.85 -9.49 -28.28
CA TRP A 27 -5.31 -10.69 -27.65
C TRP A 27 -6.34 -11.83 -27.59
N ASN A 28 -7.57 -11.49 -27.20
CA ASN A 28 -8.64 -12.47 -27.10
C ASN A 28 -9.18 -12.92 -28.46
N ILE A 29 -9.01 -12.11 -29.51
CA ILE A 29 -9.67 -12.34 -30.83
C ILE A 29 -8.72 -12.95 -31.86
N ASN A 30 -7.46 -12.54 -31.93
CA ASN A 30 -6.64 -12.69 -33.14
C ASN A 30 -5.40 -13.57 -33.08
N THR A 31 -5.17 -14.32 -32.05
CA THR A 31 -4.06 -15.27 -31.91
C THR A 31 -3.16 -15.02 -30.71
N PRO A 32 -2.97 -16.06 -29.93
CA PRO A 32 -2.10 -16.04 -28.78
C PRO A 32 -0.63 -15.71 -29.09
N ASP A 33 -0.15 -16.00 -30.30
CA ASP A 33 1.30 -15.96 -30.60
C ASP A 33 1.90 -14.57 -30.86
N ALA A 34 1.10 -13.62 -31.38
CA ALA A 34 1.63 -12.29 -31.71
C ALA A 34 1.94 -11.42 -30.51
N LEU A 35 1.20 -11.56 -29.42
CA LEU A 35 1.38 -10.79 -28.19
C LEU A 35 2.34 -11.46 -27.20
N MET A 36 2.49 -12.78 -27.25
CA MET A 36 3.54 -13.48 -26.49
C MET A 36 4.92 -12.90 -26.77
N SER A 37 5.21 -12.57 -28.01
CA SER A 37 6.55 -12.10 -28.38
C SER A 37 6.97 -10.78 -27.72
N GLN A 38 6.04 -9.92 -27.29
CA GLN A 38 6.32 -8.65 -26.61
C GLN A 38 6.30 -8.77 -25.07
N LEU A 39 5.38 -9.56 -24.52
CA LEU A 39 5.35 -9.86 -23.09
C LEU A 39 6.46 -10.83 -22.66
N GLU A 40 6.86 -11.75 -23.51
CA GLU A 40 8.03 -12.60 -23.30
C GLU A 40 9.35 -11.81 -23.35
N LYS A 41 9.39 -10.69 -24.04
CA LYS A 41 10.55 -9.79 -24.09
C LYS A 41 10.67 -8.92 -22.85
N ASP A 42 9.59 -8.72 -22.08
CA ASP A 42 9.63 -7.97 -20.82
C ASP A 42 9.50 -8.94 -19.63
N GLU A 43 10.62 -9.53 -19.25
CA GLU A 43 10.71 -10.45 -18.10
C GLU A 43 10.25 -9.79 -16.78
N ASN A 44 10.37 -8.47 -16.65
CA ASN A 44 9.96 -7.75 -15.46
C ASN A 44 8.43 -7.68 -15.34
N LEU A 45 7.73 -7.41 -16.45
CA LEU A 45 6.26 -7.36 -16.46
C LEU A 45 5.67 -8.75 -16.21
N LYS A 46 6.25 -9.78 -16.82
CA LYS A 46 5.88 -11.19 -16.59
C LYS A 46 6.10 -11.60 -15.13
N ALA A 47 7.23 -11.25 -14.55
CA ALA A 47 7.54 -11.57 -13.15
C ALA A 47 6.59 -10.86 -12.16
N ILE A 48 6.27 -9.61 -12.39
CA ILE A 48 5.33 -8.84 -11.55
C ILE A 48 3.92 -9.45 -11.64
N MET A 49 3.42 -9.73 -12.83
CA MET A 49 2.09 -10.33 -13.02
C MET A 49 1.98 -11.72 -12.39
N LEU A 50 3.01 -12.54 -12.48
CA LEU A 50 3.02 -13.88 -11.91
C LEU A 50 3.14 -13.88 -10.38
N GLN A 51 3.85 -12.92 -9.79
CA GLN A 51 3.97 -12.79 -8.34
C GLN A 51 2.71 -12.23 -7.68
N GLU A 52 2.06 -11.26 -8.32
CA GLU A 52 0.87 -10.58 -7.77
C GLU A 52 -0.43 -11.39 -7.97
N THR A 53 -0.43 -12.38 -8.84
CA THR A 53 -1.62 -13.18 -9.18
C THR A 53 -1.36 -14.70 -9.11
N PRO A 54 -1.36 -15.30 -7.91
CA PRO A 54 -1.05 -16.72 -7.71
C PRO A 54 -1.85 -17.68 -8.61
N TRP A 55 -3.12 -17.33 -8.93
CA TRP A 55 -3.98 -18.12 -9.81
C TRP A 55 -3.49 -18.17 -11.27
N VAL A 56 -2.68 -17.21 -11.72
CA VAL A 56 -2.01 -17.25 -13.03
C VAL A 56 -0.90 -18.31 -13.04
N MET A 57 -0.22 -18.48 -11.89
CA MET A 57 0.83 -19.48 -11.74
C MET A 57 0.30 -20.93 -11.76
N GLU A 58 -0.95 -21.14 -11.36
CA GLU A 58 -1.60 -22.44 -11.35
C GLU A 58 -2.07 -22.88 -12.75
N ALA A 59 -2.05 -21.99 -13.76
CA ALA A 59 -2.44 -22.33 -15.10
C ALA A 59 -1.46 -23.34 -15.74
N LYS A 60 -2.01 -24.46 -16.18
CA LYS A 60 -1.21 -25.59 -16.67
C LYS A 60 -0.63 -25.35 -18.07
N THR A 61 -1.23 -24.46 -18.84
CA THR A 61 -0.82 -24.15 -20.19
C THR A 61 -0.61 -22.65 -20.40
N GLU A 62 0.25 -22.29 -21.33
CA GLU A 62 0.51 -20.90 -21.68
C GLU A 62 -0.75 -20.17 -22.20
N ALA A 63 -1.63 -20.88 -22.92
CA ALA A 63 -2.92 -20.35 -23.37
C ALA A 63 -3.86 -20.05 -22.19
N GLU A 64 -3.88 -20.89 -21.16
CA GLU A 64 -4.66 -20.63 -19.94
C GLU A 64 -4.10 -19.43 -19.16
N GLN A 65 -2.78 -19.30 -19.06
CA GLN A 65 -2.13 -18.15 -18.42
C GLN A 65 -2.50 -16.85 -19.12
N LYS A 66 -2.50 -16.83 -20.46
CA LYS A 66 -2.91 -15.67 -21.26
C LYS A 66 -4.37 -15.32 -21.10
N SER A 67 -5.25 -16.32 -21.16
CA SER A 67 -6.69 -16.11 -20.95
C SER A 67 -6.99 -15.56 -19.56
N ARG A 68 -6.32 -16.07 -18.54
CA ARG A 68 -6.45 -15.58 -17.16
C ARG A 68 -5.87 -14.17 -17.02
N SER A 69 -4.74 -13.87 -17.67
CA SER A 69 -4.16 -12.52 -17.65
C SER A 69 -5.08 -11.52 -18.35
N ALA A 70 -5.68 -11.90 -19.49
CA ALA A 70 -6.65 -11.05 -20.21
C ALA A 70 -7.92 -10.81 -19.37
N SER A 71 -8.38 -11.79 -18.59
CA SER A 71 -9.55 -11.64 -17.73
C SER A 71 -9.33 -10.66 -16.55
N LEU A 72 -8.08 -10.36 -16.18
CA LEU A 72 -7.75 -9.32 -15.19
C LEU A 72 -8.18 -7.91 -15.64
N PHE A 73 -8.37 -7.70 -16.93
CA PHE A 73 -8.73 -6.42 -17.50
C PHE A 73 -10.15 -6.38 -18.06
N ASP A 74 -10.99 -7.37 -17.73
CA ASP A 74 -12.44 -7.26 -17.98
C ASP A 74 -13.03 -6.23 -17.02
N VAL A 75 -13.18 -5.00 -17.51
CA VAL A 75 -13.62 -3.84 -16.74
C VAL A 75 -14.98 -4.07 -16.06
N ASN A 76 -15.91 -4.79 -16.70
CA ASN A 76 -17.23 -5.06 -16.13
C ASN A 76 -17.14 -6.09 -15.00
N ALA A 77 -16.38 -7.16 -15.20
CA ALA A 77 -16.15 -8.16 -14.16
C ALA A 77 -15.37 -7.57 -12.97
N LEU A 78 -14.36 -6.73 -13.26
CA LEU A 78 -13.61 -6.00 -12.23
C LEU A 78 -14.51 -5.10 -11.39
N ARG A 79 -15.39 -4.32 -12.04
CA ARG A 79 -16.29 -3.39 -11.35
C ARG A 79 -17.25 -4.12 -10.42
N TYR A 80 -17.92 -5.16 -10.91
CA TYR A 80 -18.83 -5.97 -10.11
C TYR A 80 -18.13 -6.61 -8.90
N LYS A 81 -16.96 -7.17 -9.13
CA LYS A 81 -16.18 -7.81 -8.08
C LYS A 81 -15.60 -6.80 -7.08
N THR A 82 -15.34 -5.57 -7.51
CA THR A 82 -14.90 -4.48 -6.64
C THR A 82 -16.01 -4.08 -5.67
N ASP A 83 -17.27 -3.95 -6.13
CA ASP A 83 -18.43 -3.66 -5.28
C ASP A 83 -18.63 -4.75 -4.22
N GLU A 84 -18.64 -6.01 -4.63
CA GLU A 84 -18.82 -7.15 -3.73
C GLU A 84 -17.75 -7.16 -2.62
N VAL A 85 -16.48 -7.04 -3.01
CA VAL A 85 -15.37 -7.11 -2.07
C VAL A 85 -15.31 -5.89 -1.16
N LEU A 86 -15.64 -4.70 -1.67
CA LEU A 86 -15.66 -3.48 -0.86
C LEU A 86 -16.76 -3.55 0.22
N ASN A 87 -17.93 -4.06 -0.13
CA ASN A 87 -19.02 -4.31 0.84
C ASN A 87 -18.59 -5.34 1.90
N LEU A 88 -17.90 -6.41 1.52
CA LEU A 88 -17.35 -7.38 2.47
C LEU A 88 -16.29 -6.76 3.40
N ILE A 89 -15.45 -5.85 2.91
CA ILE A 89 -14.49 -5.13 3.75
C ILE A 89 -15.23 -4.31 4.79
N LYS A 90 -16.30 -3.59 4.39
CA LYS A 90 -17.14 -2.80 5.29
C LYS A 90 -17.86 -3.68 6.31
N GLU A 91 -18.49 -4.77 5.87
CA GLU A 91 -19.22 -5.70 6.76
C GLU A 91 -18.32 -6.28 7.85
N LYS A 92 -17.06 -6.55 7.51
CA LYS A 92 -16.07 -7.11 8.47
C LYS A 92 -15.35 -6.07 9.32
N GLN A 93 -15.54 -4.79 9.05
CA GLN A 93 -15.04 -3.71 9.90
C GLN A 93 -15.84 -3.67 11.18
N SER A 94 -15.16 -3.67 12.33
CA SER A 94 -15.82 -3.55 13.63
C SER A 94 -16.43 -2.17 13.83
N VAL A 95 -17.25 -2.03 14.86
CA VAL A 95 -17.82 -0.73 15.26
C VAL A 95 -16.74 0.27 15.72
N ASN A 96 -15.58 -0.22 16.15
CA ASN A 96 -14.44 0.59 16.56
C ASN A 96 -13.56 1.00 15.36
N GLY A 97 -13.82 0.50 14.15
CA GLY A 97 -13.10 0.83 12.92
C GLY A 97 -11.98 -0.14 12.53
N GLY A 98 -11.60 -1.07 13.39
CA GLY A 98 -10.57 -2.07 13.12
C GLY A 98 -11.10 -3.35 12.44
N TRP A 99 -10.18 -4.25 12.08
CA TRP A 99 -10.49 -5.61 11.61
C TRP A 99 -9.78 -6.64 12.48
N SER A 100 -10.44 -7.78 12.70
CA SER A 100 -9.89 -8.94 13.38
C SER A 100 -9.32 -9.97 12.40
N TRP A 101 -8.43 -10.86 12.86
CA TRP A 101 -7.95 -12.00 12.07
C TRP A 101 -9.05 -13.01 11.75
N PHE A 102 -9.91 -13.28 12.72
CA PHE A 102 -11.03 -14.21 12.58
C PHE A 102 -12.30 -13.61 13.22
N PRO A 103 -13.49 -14.06 12.79
CA PRO A 103 -14.76 -13.64 13.40
C PRO A 103 -14.74 -13.81 14.93
N ASN A 104 -15.31 -12.83 15.63
CA ASN A 104 -15.42 -12.79 17.10
C ASN A 104 -14.06 -12.68 17.86
N MET A 105 -12.97 -12.33 17.19
CA MET A 105 -11.72 -11.95 17.85
C MET A 105 -11.64 -10.43 18.03
N PRO A 106 -10.83 -9.94 18.99
CA PRO A 106 -10.50 -8.53 19.08
C PRO A 106 -9.90 -8.00 17.78
N GLU A 107 -10.03 -6.71 17.56
CA GLU A 107 -9.41 -6.01 16.44
C GLU A 107 -7.89 -6.19 16.48
N SER A 108 -7.32 -6.31 15.30
CA SER A 108 -5.88 -6.43 15.11
C SER A 108 -5.33 -5.15 14.50
N GLN A 109 -4.48 -4.45 15.25
CA GLN A 109 -3.73 -3.30 14.75
C GLN A 109 -2.97 -3.68 13.47
N PHE A 110 -2.35 -4.87 13.42
CA PHE A 110 -1.62 -5.35 12.25
C PHE A 110 -2.48 -5.44 10.98
N ILE A 111 -3.69 -6.02 11.08
CA ILE A 111 -4.61 -6.11 9.94
C ILE A 111 -5.12 -4.73 9.57
N THR A 112 -5.48 -3.92 10.56
CA THR A 112 -6.03 -2.58 10.35
C THR A 112 -5.00 -1.65 9.68
N GLN A 113 -3.75 -1.61 10.15
CA GLN A 113 -2.69 -0.82 9.53
C GLN A 113 -2.34 -1.30 8.11
N TYR A 114 -2.41 -2.62 7.85
CA TYR A 114 -2.19 -3.17 6.51
C TYR A 114 -3.25 -2.70 5.51
N ILE A 115 -4.52 -2.78 5.89
CA ILE A 115 -5.65 -2.34 5.06
C ILE A 115 -5.61 -0.81 4.88
N LEU A 116 -5.43 -0.06 5.97
CA LEU A 116 -5.37 1.40 5.95
C LEU A 116 -4.21 1.92 5.08
N GLY A 117 -3.02 1.36 5.23
CA GLY A 117 -1.87 1.70 4.41
C GLY A 117 -2.06 1.37 2.93
N GLY A 118 -2.82 0.30 2.63
CA GLY A 118 -3.22 -0.04 1.27
C GLY A 118 -4.18 1.01 0.67
N PHE A 119 -5.22 1.41 1.39
CA PHE A 119 -6.08 2.51 0.96
C PHE A 119 -5.29 3.81 0.77
N GLY A 120 -4.40 4.14 1.69
CA GLY A 120 -3.54 5.33 1.59
C GLY A 120 -2.72 5.37 0.31
N ARG A 121 -2.14 4.24 -0.10
CA ARG A 121 -1.43 4.15 -1.38
C ARG A 121 -2.35 4.31 -2.58
N LEU A 122 -3.56 3.74 -2.56
CA LEU A 122 -4.54 3.91 -3.63
C LEU A 122 -4.98 5.37 -3.77
N TYR A 123 -5.17 6.09 -2.66
CA TYR A 123 -5.42 7.55 -2.69
C TYR A 123 -4.22 8.31 -3.29
N LYS A 124 -3.01 8.01 -2.83
CA LYS A 124 -1.80 8.69 -3.32
C LYS A 124 -1.54 8.48 -4.82
N MET A 125 -2.00 7.36 -5.37
CA MET A 125 -1.91 7.04 -6.80
C MET A 125 -3.11 7.55 -7.61
N ASN A 126 -4.07 8.22 -7.01
CA ASN A 126 -5.33 8.68 -7.59
C ASN A 126 -6.20 7.52 -8.15
N VAL A 127 -6.00 6.30 -7.64
CA VAL A 127 -6.75 5.12 -8.07
C VAL A 127 -8.20 5.20 -7.59
N ILE A 128 -8.44 5.74 -6.40
CA ILE A 128 -9.77 5.89 -5.81
C ILE A 128 -10.66 6.81 -6.67
N GLU A 129 -10.12 7.83 -7.29
CA GLU A 129 -10.85 8.76 -8.18
C GLU A 129 -11.47 8.08 -9.41
N ASN A 130 -10.98 6.88 -9.79
CA ASN A 130 -11.55 6.09 -10.89
C ASN A 130 -12.69 5.16 -10.47
N LEU A 131 -12.97 5.10 -9.18
CA LEU A 131 -14.12 4.36 -8.66
C LEU A 131 -15.42 5.17 -8.85
N SER A 132 -16.58 4.51 -8.77
CA SER A 132 -17.86 5.23 -8.74
C SER A 132 -18.00 6.07 -7.47
N ASP A 133 -18.82 7.12 -7.50
CA ASP A 133 -19.06 8.01 -6.36
C ASP A 133 -19.49 7.24 -5.10
N ASP A 134 -20.30 6.18 -5.25
CA ASP A 134 -20.73 5.34 -4.12
C ASP A 134 -19.58 4.52 -3.55
N GLN A 135 -18.71 3.98 -4.41
CA GLN A 135 -17.50 3.27 -3.99
C GLN A 135 -16.50 4.21 -3.30
N GLN A 136 -16.28 5.41 -3.86
CA GLN A 136 -15.41 6.43 -3.24
C GLN A 136 -15.90 6.77 -1.84
N ARG A 137 -17.19 7.13 -1.69
CA ARG A 137 -17.78 7.41 -0.37
C ARG A 137 -17.63 6.25 0.61
N LEU A 138 -17.79 5.01 0.14
CA LEU A 138 -17.63 3.83 0.99
C LEU A 138 -16.19 3.63 1.42
N VAL A 139 -15.23 3.85 0.53
CA VAL A 139 -13.79 3.82 0.86
C VAL A 139 -13.44 4.91 1.87
N ASP A 140 -13.96 6.14 1.70
CA ASP A 140 -13.76 7.23 2.66
C ASP A 140 -14.24 6.85 4.06
N ILE A 141 -15.48 6.36 4.18
CA ILE A 141 -16.04 5.93 5.47
C ILE A 141 -15.22 4.81 6.11
N ILE A 142 -14.81 3.82 5.34
CA ILE A 142 -14.00 2.69 5.83
C ILE A 142 -12.63 3.18 6.30
N SER A 143 -12.00 4.04 5.52
CA SER A 143 -10.66 4.56 5.81
C SER A 143 -10.65 5.50 7.01
N ASP A 144 -11.64 6.38 7.13
CA ASP A 144 -11.78 7.30 8.27
C ASP A 144 -11.98 6.52 9.58
N ASN A 145 -12.89 5.53 9.59
CA ASN A 145 -13.09 4.68 10.76
C ASN A 145 -11.80 3.93 11.16
N ALA A 146 -11.06 3.42 10.18
CA ALA A 146 -9.80 2.72 10.43
C ALA A 146 -8.70 3.66 10.94
N ALA A 147 -8.64 4.88 10.40
CA ALA A 147 -7.71 5.89 10.87
C ALA A 147 -8.01 6.32 12.32
N ASP A 148 -9.29 6.48 12.68
CA ASP A 148 -9.69 6.82 14.04
C ASP A 148 -9.34 5.70 15.03
N TYR A 149 -9.56 4.43 14.65
CA TYR A 149 -9.11 3.29 15.44
C TYR A 149 -7.58 3.34 15.65
N MET A 150 -6.80 3.51 14.59
CA MET A 150 -5.34 3.54 14.68
C MET A 150 -4.80 4.75 15.45
N ARG A 151 -5.45 5.93 15.37
CA ARG A 151 -5.10 7.10 16.19
C ARG A 151 -5.28 6.83 17.67
N LYS A 152 -6.34 6.12 18.05
CA LYS A 152 -6.58 5.73 19.43
C LYS A 152 -5.49 4.78 19.92
N GLU A 153 -5.09 3.80 19.13
CA GLU A 153 -4.00 2.89 19.46
C GLU A 153 -2.67 3.64 19.69
N ILE A 154 -2.34 4.64 18.85
CA ILE A 154 -1.17 5.51 19.05
C ILE A 154 -1.25 6.29 20.36
N ILE A 155 -2.43 6.80 20.74
CA ILE A 155 -2.63 7.50 22.02
C ILE A 155 -2.43 6.53 23.19
N ASP A 156 -3.00 5.34 23.11
CA ASP A 156 -2.89 4.32 24.17
C ASP A 156 -1.44 3.85 24.33
N ASP A 157 -0.70 3.65 23.24
CA ASP A 157 0.74 3.34 23.27
C ASP A 157 1.57 4.48 23.89
N TYR A 158 1.32 5.73 23.48
CA TYR A 158 1.98 6.89 24.08
C TYR A 158 1.76 6.96 25.59
N ASN A 159 0.52 6.79 26.04
CA ASN A 159 0.16 6.79 27.45
C ASN A 159 0.83 5.64 28.19
N TYR A 160 0.96 4.45 27.57
CA TYR A 160 1.69 3.32 28.15
C TYR A 160 3.17 3.64 28.37
N TYR A 161 3.87 4.19 27.38
CA TYR A 161 5.29 4.57 27.50
C TYR A 161 5.49 5.67 28.56
N LYS A 162 4.65 6.70 28.53
CA LYS A 162 4.73 7.84 29.43
C LYS A 162 4.46 7.46 30.92
N ASN A 163 3.40 6.68 31.15
CA ASN A 163 3.02 6.29 32.50
C ASN A 163 4.02 5.34 33.18
N LYS A 164 4.77 4.58 32.41
CA LYS A 164 5.78 3.64 32.88
C LYS A 164 7.22 4.19 32.84
N ASP A 165 7.40 5.41 32.39
CA ASP A 165 8.72 6.03 32.17
C ASP A 165 9.64 5.14 31.32
N LEU A 166 9.08 4.57 30.22
CA LEU A 166 9.79 3.67 29.32
C LEU A 166 10.36 4.41 28.11
N THR A 167 11.56 4.02 27.71
CA THR A 167 12.14 4.50 26.46
C THR A 167 11.49 3.77 25.29
N PHE A 168 10.96 4.53 24.33
CA PHE A 168 10.47 3.98 23.07
C PHE A 168 11.64 3.76 22.10
N ASN A 169 11.73 2.56 21.52
CA ASN A 169 12.64 2.23 20.44
C ASN A 169 11.84 1.95 19.16
N PRO A 170 12.07 2.71 18.06
CA PRO A 170 11.36 2.51 16.80
C PRO A 170 11.50 1.06 16.29
N ASN A 171 10.40 0.46 15.92
CA ASN A 171 10.36 -0.90 15.41
C ASN A 171 9.40 -1.00 14.21
N SER A 172 9.35 -2.17 13.57
CA SER A 172 8.53 -2.37 12.38
C SER A 172 7.04 -2.14 12.63
N TYR A 173 6.57 -2.40 13.83
CA TYR A 173 5.17 -2.27 14.20
C TYR A 173 4.75 -0.80 14.23
N SER A 174 5.38 -0.01 15.10
CA SER A 174 5.10 1.43 15.25
C SER A 174 5.36 2.24 13.97
N ILE A 175 6.40 1.88 13.20
CA ILE A 175 6.68 2.54 11.92
C ILE A 175 5.58 2.24 10.90
N ASN A 176 5.05 1.01 10.84
CA ASN A 176 3.95 0.67 9.95
C ASN A 176 2.66 1.41 10.32
N GLU A 177 2.37 1.59 11.61
CA GLU A 177 1.24 2.36 12.08
C GLU A 177 1.32 3.82 11.66
N LEU A 178 2.43 4.49 11.97
CA LEU A 178 2.67 5.87 11.57
C LEU A 178 2.67 6.04 10.05
N TYR A 179 3.24 5.08 9.32
CA TYR A 179 3.22 5.10 7.86
C TYR A 179 1.79 5.01 7.30
N SER A 180 0.96 4.10 7.83
CA SER A 180 -0.43 3.97 7.38
C SER A 180 -1.25 5.22 7.69
N LEU A 181 -1.06 5.84 8.86
CA LEU A 181 -1.74 7.08 9.26
C LEU A 181 -1.22 8.31 8.53
N SER A 182 0.02 8.31 8.04
CA SER A 182 0.60 9.47 7.35
C SER A 182 -0.11 9.87 6.05
N PHE A 183 -0.97 8.99 5.51
CA PHE A 183 -1.84 9.30 4.37
C PHE A 183 -3.13 10.05 4.77
N PHE A 184 -3.53 10.00 6.06
CA PHE A 184 -4.85 10.44 6.54
C PHE A 184 -4.67 11.54 7.59
N LYS A 185 -4.53 12.79 7.17
CA LYS A 185 -4.24 13.93 8.06
C LYS A 185 -5.47 14.75 8.47
N SER A 186 -6.66 14.39 7.99
CA SER A 186 -7.89 15.05 8.38
C SER A 186 -8.31 14.66 9.81
N ASN A 187 -8.90 15.60 10.54
CA ASN A 187 -9.51 15.36 11.85
C ASN A 187 -8.55 14.86 12.97
N GLU A 188 -7.28 15.26 12.93
CA GLU A 188 -6.33 14.94 14.00
C GLU A 188 -6.67 15.73 15.28
N SER A 189 -6.94 15.00 16.40
CA SER A 189 -7.15 15.63 17.70
C SER A 189 -5.82 16.13 18.29
N GLU A 190 -5.89 17.12 19.21
CA GLU A 190 -4.72 17.61 19.93
C GLU A 190 -4.00 16.49 20.72
N GLU A 191 -4.78 15.59 21.30
CA GLU A 191 -4.24 14.43 22.03
C GLU A 191 -3.44 13.50 21.11
N TYR A 192 -3.98 13.21 19.90
CA TYR A 192 -3.27 12.41 18.92
C TYR A 192 -2.02 13.13 18.39
N ILE A 193 -2.08 14.43 18.11
CA ILE A 193 -0.93 15.22 17.66
C ILE A 193 0.20 15.15 18.69
N ASN A 194 -0.10 15.29 19.97
CA ASN A 194 0.86 15.18 21.05
C ASN A 194 1.46 13.77 21.14
N ALA A 195 0.63 12.73 21.07
CA ALA A 195 1.09 11.34 21.08
C ALA A 195 1.98 11.03 19.85
N LYS A 196 1.53 11.42 18.65
CA LYS A 196 2.28 11.26 17.40
C LYS A 196 3.64 11.96 17.47
N SER A 197 3.70 13.18 17.99
CA SER A 197 4.95 13.95 18.07
C SER A 197 6.02 13.23 18.88
N PHE A 198 5.67 12.56 19.96
CA PHE A 198 6.60 11.75 20.76
C PHE A 198 7.27 10.64 19.92
N PHE A 199 6.51 9.94 19.08
CA PHE A 199 7.06 8.89 18.21
C PHE A 199 7.88 9.48 17.06
N ILE A 200 7.43 10.60 16.46
CA ILE A 200 8.13 11.28 15.36
C ILE A 200 9.50 11.79 15.80
N GLU A 201 9.63 12.38 16.98
CA GLU A 201 10.92 12.84 17.54
C GLU A 201 11.92 11.69 17.65
N LYS A 202 11.46 10.50 18.04
CA LYS A 202 12.32 9.32 18.11
C LYS A 202 12.71 8.81 16.72
N LEU A 203 11.83 8.87 15.74
CA LEU A 203 12.17 8.53 14.37
C LEU A 203 13.22 9.50 13.77
N GLU A 204 13.19 10.78 14.13
CA GLU A 204 14.20 11.75 13.69
C GLU A 204 15.61 11.44 14.23
N THR A 205 15.72 10.81 15.39
CA THR A 205 17.01 10.51 16.03
C THR A 205 17.53 9.10 15.76
N ASP A 206 16.66 8.10 15.69
CA ASP A 206 17.03 6.67 15.80
C ASP A 206 16.87 5.89 14.48
N TRP A 207 16.74 6.57 13.35
CA TRP A 207 16.50 5.93 12.05
C TRP A 207 17.68 5.13 11.48
N GLN A 208 18.93 5.40 11.92
CA GLN A 208 20.15 4.85 11.32
C GLN A 208 20.25 3.33 11.45
N ASP A 209 19.74 2.78 12.55
CA ASP A 209 19.83 1.34 12.84
C ASP A 209 18.66 0.53 12.24
N LEU A 210 17.74 1.19 11.54
CA LEU A 210 16.60 0.55 10.90
C LEU A 210 17.01 -0.17 9.60
N SER A 211 16.24 -1.21 9.23
CA SER A 211 16.37 -1.86 7.92
C SER A 211 16.05 -0.90 6.77
N PHE A 212 16.48 -1.22 5.54
CA PHE A 212 16.22 -0.39 4.37
C PHE A 212 14.74 -0.06 4.17
N SER A 213 13.85 -1.05 4.31
CA SER A 213 12.42 -0.85 4.18
C SER A 213 11.84 0.08 5.26
N LEU A 214 12.32 -0.05 6.49
CA LEU A 214 11.89 0.81 7.60
C LEU A 214 12.46 2.22 7.46
N GLN A 215 13.70 2.36 6.99
CA GLN A 215 14.27 3.68 6.68
C GLN A 215 13.48 4.40 5.57
N ALA A 216 13.08 3.69 4.50
CA ALA A 216 12.25 4.27 3.45
C ALA A 216 10.88 4.74 3.99
N LYS A 217 10.21 3.93 4.82
CA LYS A 217 8.96 4.34 5.48
C LYS A 217 9.18 5.52 6.42
N THR A 218 10.25 5.50 7.22
CA THR A 218 10.60 6.61 8.12
C THR A 218 10.82 7.91 7.33
N ALA A 219 11.52 7.86 6.20
CA ALA A 219 11.69 9.02 5.33
C ALA A 219 10.35 9.58 4.85
N LEU A 220 9.43 8.70 4.39
CA LEU A 220 8.08 9.08 3.96
C LEU A 220 7.26 9.70 5.10
N ILE A 221 7.28 9.08 6.29
CA ILE A 221 6.59 9.62 7.48
C ILE A 221 7.12 11.02 7.79
N LEU A 222 8.43 11.16 7.94
CA LEU A 222 9.08 12.42 8.30
C LEU A 222 8.82 13.50 7.25
N TYR A 223 8.92 13.17 5.98
CA TYR A 223 8.61 14.10 4.89
C TYR A 223 7.16 14.59 4.94
N ARG A 224 6.21 13.66 5.12
CA ARG A 224 4.78 13.98 5.25
C ARG A 224 4.48 14.81 6.51
N GLU A 225 5.28 14.68 7.57
CA GLU A 225 5.20 15.49 8.81
C GLU A 225 6.02 16.80 8.75
N GLY A 226 6.56 17.17 7.58
CA GLY A 226 7.31 18.43 7.41
C GLY A 226 8.72 18.41 7.99
N LYS A 227 9.27 17.23 8.30
CA LYS A 227 10.63 17.01 8.78
C LYS A 227 11.61 16.79 7.62
N ASP A 228 11.58 17.68 6.62
CA ASP A 228 12.26 17.53 5.33
C ASP A 228 13.76 17.28 5.47
N LYS A 229 14.43 17.95 6.41
CA LYS A 229 15.88 17.80 6.60
C LYS A 229 16.28 16.36 6.91
N THR A 230 15.61 15.73 7.88
CA THR A 230 15.91 14.35 8.26
C THR A 230 15.46 13.38 7.18
N ALA A 231 14.30 13.60 6.55
CA ALA A 231 13.86 12.82 5.40
C ALA A 231 14.91 12.80 4.28
N GLN A 232 15.46 13.95 3.90
CA GLN A 232 16.52 14.07 2.89
C GLN A 232 17.83 13.37 3.31
N LEU A 233 18.20 13.42 4.60
CA LEU A 233 19.39 12.69 5.10
C LEU A 233 19.18 11.17 4.94
N ILE A 234 18.02 10.66 5.27
CA ILE A 234 17.68 9.24 5.06
C ILE A 234 17.75 8.89 3.58
N MET A 235 17.16 9.70 2.70
CA MET A 235 17.18 9.48 1.26
C MET A 235 18.60 9.45 0.70
N LYS A 236 19.46 10.36 1.15
CA LYS A 236 20.89 10.35 0.79
C LYS A 236 21.56 9.06 1.22
N SER A 237 21.36 8.62 2.46
CA SER A 237 21.90 7.36 2.99
C SER A 237 21.42 6.14 2.19
N LEU A 238 20.14 6.10 1.81
CA LEU A 238 19.57 5.04 0.98
C LEU A 238 20.21 5.04 -0.42
N LYS A 239 20.38 6.22 -1.04
CA LYS A 239 21.00 6.37 -2.36
C LYS A 239 22.44 5.84 -2.38
N GLU A 240 23.24 6.19 -1.39
CA GLU A 240 24.65 5.74 -1.26
C GLU A 240 24.75 4.21 -1.14
N ARG A 241 23.75 3.56 -0.56
CA ARG A 241 23.68 2.12 -0.34
C ARG A 241 22.86 1.34 -1.38
N MET A 242 22.38 1.98 -2.44
CA MET A 242 21.57 1.34 -3.48
C MET A 242 22.23 0.15 -4.17
N SER A 243 23.57 0.15 -4.28
CA SER A 243 24.31 -0.99 -4.84
C SER A 243 24.15 -2.27 -4.00
N GLN A 244 23.96 -2.11 -2.69
CA GLN A 244 23.71 -3.22 -1.77
C GLN A 244 22.26 -3.73 -1.90
N LEU A 245 21.31 -2.84 -2.22
CA LEU A 245 19.88 -3.17 -2.42
C LEU A 245 19.65 -4.11 -3.61
N LYS A 246 20.43 -3.97 -4.70
CA LYS A 246 20.25 -4.78 -5.92
C LYS A 246 20.45 -6.29 -5.71
N ASN A 247 21.22 -6.68 -4.71
CA ASN A 247 21.66 -8.07 -4.56
C ASN A 247 21.03 -8.80 -3.35
N THR A 248 20.37 -8.09 -2.44
CA THR A 248 19.98 -8.65 -1.13
C THR A 248 18.56 -8.35 -0.68
N THR A 249 17.81 -7.50 -1.39
CA THR A 249 16.51 -7.05 -0.93
C THR A 249 15.36 -7.66 -1.72
N ASP A 250 14.28 -7.97 -0.99
CA ASP A 250 13.03 -8.43 -1.57
C ASP A 250 12.31 -7.30 -2.35
N VAL A 251 11.35 -7.69 -3.20
CA VAL A 251 10.57 -6.77 -4.04
C VAL A 251 9.85 -5.70 -3.20
N THR A 252 9.38 -6.07 -2.00
CA THR A 252 8.66 -5.14 -1.10
C THR A 252 9.59 -4.00 -0.66
N THR A 253 10.82 -4.32 -0.26
CA THR A 253 11.81 -3.31 0.12
C THR A 253 12.17 -2.41 -1.07
N GLN A 254 12.38 -2.98 -2.26
CA GLN A 254 12.65 -2.21 -3.48
C GLN A 254 11.50 -1.25 -3.79
N THR A 255 10.26 -1.72 -3.74
CA THR A 255 9.06 -0.92 -4.00
C THR A 255 8.93 0.26 -3.01
N LEU A 256 9.17 0.03 -1.72
CA LEU A 256 9.12 1.09 -0.69
C LEU A 256 10.21 2.14 -0.90
N VAL A 257 11.42 1.72 -1.26
CA VAL A 257 12.51 2.65 -1.57
C VAL A 257 12.16 3.48 -2.82
N MET A 258 11.60 2.85 -3.85
CA MET A 258 11.12 3.56 -5.05
C MET A 258 9.98 4.55 -4.73
N GLU A 259 9.03 4.16 -3.87
CA GLU A 259 7.97 5.05 -3.38
C GLU A 259 8.57 6.30 -2.72
N ALA A 260 9.54 6.10 -1.82
CA ALA A 260 10.21 7.19 -1.12
C ALA A 260 10.97 8.12 -2.08
N PHE A 261 11.71 7.58 -3.07
CA PHE A 261 12.38 8.39 -4.07
C PHE A 261 11.38 9.19 -4.92
N LYS A 262 10.32 8.55 -5.40
CA LYS A 262 9.31 9.21 -6.22
C LYS A 262 8.60 10.35 -5.48
N GLU A 263 8.34 10.21 -4.18
CA GLU A 263 7.62 11.21 -3.40
C GLU A 263 8.52 12.35 -2.89
N ILE A 264 9.74 12.02 -2.44
CA ILE A 264 10.64 12.96 -1.75
C ILE A 264 11.62 13.62 -2.73
N ASN A 265 12.11 12.87 -3.72
CA ASN A 265 13.12 13.30 -4.68
C ASN A 265 12.72 12.89 -6.11
N PRO A 266 11.64 13.45 -6.68
CA PRO A 266 11.12 13.00 -7.98
C PRO A 266 12.10 13.15 -9.15
N ASP A 267 13.09 14.02 -9.01
CA ASP A 267 14.11 14.30 -10.05
C ASP A 267 15.44 13.56 -9.82
N ALA A 268 15.51 12.63 -8.85
CA ALA A 268 16.77 11.99 -8.43
C ALA A 268 17.17 10.77 -9.25
#